data_7b5e98289d97f3b88f9e290ed697e623
#
_entry.id   7b5e98289d97f3b88f9e290ed697e623
#
_cell.length_a   1.000
_cell.length_b   1.000
_cell.length_c   1.000
_cell.angle_alpha   90.00
_cell.angle_beta   90.00
_cell.angle_gamma   90.00
#
_symmetry.space_group_name_H-M   'P 1'
#
loop_
_entity.id
_entity.type
_entity.pdbx_description
1 polymer ?
#
loop_
_entity_poly.entity_id
_entity_poly.type
_entity_poly.pdbx_seq_one_letter_code
_entity_poly.pdbx_strand_id
1 'polypeptide(L)'
;MLKKKYILYLLCCLLLVGCGRAGGASLSAAQIKKTLTADCSFTAEFTYDTVEGCATVEKAGEVFSITLTEPEVLTGLAFVLGPEGSQMIYGDTVIDLHDHTIHEEALAAILERTFAGTDELTVTRQNGSILATADCTFFHYTVILSEETGYPTAVSVPELSIEILISDYTPAGGTL
;
A
#
# COMPACT_ATOMS: atom_id res chain seq x y z
N MET A 1 -54.71 -1.87 32.23
CA MET A 1 -53.27 -1.76 32.57
C MET A 1 -52.35 -2.65 31.72
N LEU A 2 -52.85 -3.67 31.05
CA LEU A 2 -52.03 -4.63 30.26
C LEU A 2 -51.45 -3.99 28.98
N LYS A 3 -52.19 -3.13 28.29
CA LYS A 3 -51.76 -2.51 26.99
C LYS A 3 -50.51 -1.64 27.08
N LYS A 4 -50.28 -0.94 28.20
CA LYS A 4 -49.04 -0.13 28.37
C LYS A 4 -47.75 -0.94 28.50
N LYS A 5 -47.83 -2.15 29.09
CA LYS A 5 -46.66 -3.04 29.21
C LYS A 5 -46.18 -3.59 27.85
N TYR A 6 -47.11 -3.93 26.97
CA TYR A 6 -46.78 -4.40 25.60
C TYR A 6 -46.18 -3.32 24.73
N ILE A 7 -46.58 -2.08 24.87
CA ILE A 7 -46.01 -0.93 24.14
C ILE A 7 -44.57 -0.70 24.59
N LEU A 8 -44.28 -0.83 25.89
CA LEU A 8 -42.92 -0.68 26.41
C LEU A 8 -42.00 -1.83 25.95
N TYR A 9 -42.50 -3.07 25.89
CA TYR A 9 -41.76 -4.21 25.35
C TYR A 9 -41.47 -4.08 23.85
N LEU A 10 -42.47 -3.60 23.09
CA LEU A 10 -42.31 -3.36 21.65
C LEU A 10 -41.28 -2.25 21.38
N LEU A 11 -41.28 -1.18 22.21
CA LEU A 11 -40.31 -0.09 22.12
C LEU A 11 -38.87 -0.56 22.49
N CYS A 12 -38.71 -1.42 23.50
CA CYS A 12 -37.42 -2.02 23.85
C CYS A 12 -36.89 -2.97 22.74
N CYS A 13 -37.77 -3.75 22.11
CA CYS A 13 -37.39 -4.60 20.99
C CYS A 13 -36.95 -3.79 19.76
N LEU A 14 -37.56 -2.64 19.49
CA LEU A 14 -37.16 -1.73 18.41
C LEU A 14 -35.81 -1.05 18.67
N LEU A 15 -35.43 -0.83 19.93
CA LEU A 15 -34.14 -0.26 20.28
C LEU A 15 -32.98 -1.29 20.21
N LEU A 16 -33.28 -2.59 20.25
CA LEU A 16 -32.27 -3.66 20.14
C LEU A 16 -31.91 -4.01 18.69
N VAL A 17 -32.69 -3.57 17.71
CA VAL A 17 -32.39 -3.80 16.27
C VAL A 17 -31.41 -2.74 15.72
N GLY A 18 -31.07 -1.71 16.50
CA GLY A 18 -30.24 -0.57 16.08
C GLY A 18 -28.72 -0.73 16.23
N CYS A 19 -28.20 -1.85 16.74
CA CYS A 19 -26.76 -2.17 16.66
C CYS A 19 -26.47 -3.00 15.40
N GLY A 20 -26.87 -2.51 14.27
CA GLY A 20 -26.22 -2.85 13.00
C GLY A 20 -24.79 -2.34 13.12
N ARG A 21 -23.86 -3.25 13.39
CA ARG A 21 -22.44 -3.06 13.08
C ARG A 21 -22.44 -2.41 11.70
N ALA A 22 -21.98 -1.17 11.61
CA ALA A 22 -21.65 -0.58 10.32
C ALA A 22 -20.65 -1.57 9.69
N GLY A 23 -21.16 -2.44 8.82
CA GLY A 23 -20.34 -3.33 8.04
C GLY A 23 -19.44 -2.42 7.23
N GLY A 24 -18.18 -2.28 7.61
CA GLY A 24 -17.19 -1.63 6.78
C GLY A 24 -17.35 -2.23 5.39
N ALA A 25 -17.57 -1.38 4.39
CA ALA A 25 -17.74 -1.84 3.02
C ALA A 25 -16.56 -2.73 2.69
N SER A 26 -16.83 -4.01 2.41
CA SER A 26 -15.77 -4.97 2.20
C SER A 26 -15.06 -4.58 0.90
N LEU A 27 -13.86 -3.98 1.01
CA LEU A 27 -13.05 -3.67 -0.15
C LEU A 27 -12.84 -4.93 -0.97
N SER A 28 -13.25 -4.88 -2.23
CA SER A 28 -13.02 -5.95 -3.20
C SER A 28 -11.58 -5.87 -3.73
N ALA A 29 -11.07 -6.98 -4.29
CA ALA A 29 -9.76 -6.97 -4.96
C ALA A 29 -9.66 -5.86 -6.02
N ALA A 30 -10.75 -5.59 -6.77
CA ALA A 30 -10.78 -4.52 -7.76
C ALA A 30 -10.65 -3.11 -7.13
N GLN A 31 -11.25 -2.88 -5.96
CA GLN A 31 -11.12 -1.61 -5.24
C GLN A 31 -9.71 -1.43 -4.67
N ILE A 32 -9.13 -2.49 -4.10
CA ILE A 32 -7.75 -2.49 -3.61
C ILE A 32 -6.80 -2.20 -4.77
N LYS A 33 -6.96 -2.90 -5.89
CA LYS A 33 -6.17 -2.67 -7.11
C LYS A 33 -6.28 -1.20 -7.56
N LYS A 34 -7.48 -0.63 -7.57
CA LYS A 34 -7.69 0.79 -7.90
C LYS A 34 -6.95 1.72 -6.93
N THR A 35 -6.94 1.42 -5.63
CA THR A 35 -6.19 2.21 -4.63
C THR A 35 -4.69 2.14 -4.88
N LEU A 36 -4.14 0.95 -5.13
CA LEU A 36 -2.72 0.75 -5.36
C LEU A 36 -2.24 1.39 -6.69
N THR A 37 -3.09 1.38 -7.72
CA THR A 37 -2.74 1.97 -9.02
C THR A 37 -2.97 3.48 -9.11
N ALA A 38 -3.63 4.08 -8.14
CA ALA A 38 -3.85 5.53 -8.12
C ALA A 38 -2.54 6.29 -7.93
N ASP A 39 -2.51 7.53 -8.43
CA ASP A 39 -1.42 8.44 -8.13
C ASP A 39 -1.38 8.73 -6.64
N CYS A 40 -0.19 8.71 -6.06
CA CYS A 40 -0.02 8.88 -4.63
C CYS A 40 1.39 9.34 -4.26
N SER A 41 1.53 9.79 -3.03
CA SER A 41 2.83 9.96 -2.37
C SER A 41 2.80 9.35 -0.98
N PHE A 42 3.92 8.86 -0.49
CA PHE A 42 4.06 8.30 0.85
C PHE A 42 5.52 8.23 1.29
N THR A 43 5.72 8.04 2.58
CA THR A 43 7.02 7.71 3.18
C THR A 43 7.10 6.19 3.35
N ALA A 44 8.22 5.59 2.91
CA ALA A 44 8.54 4.18 3.03
C ALA A 44 9.73 4.00 3.97
N GLU A 45 9.49 3.44 5.17
CA GLU A 45 10.54 2.94 6.04
C GLU A 45 10.76 1.46 5.71
N PHE A 46 11.95 1.07 5.34
CA PHE A 46 12.20 -0.30 4.90
C PHE A 46 13.33 -0.97 5.67
N THR A 47 13.17 -2.27 5.83
CA THR A 47 14.21 -3.18 6.26
C THR A 47 14.43 -4.19 5.14
N TYR A 48 15.68 -4.35 4.72
CA TYR A 48 16.12 -5.33 3.74
C TYR A 48 17.29 -6.12 4.32
N ASP A 49 17.05 -7.35 4.73
CA ASP A 49 17.98 -8.16 5.52
C ASP A 49 18.41 -7.42 6.81
N THR A 50 19.59 -6.83 6.82
CA THR A 50 20.15 -6.06 7.95
C THR A 50 20.25 -4.57 7.67
N VAL A 51 19.81 -4.12 6.49
CA VAL A 51 19.86 -2.72 6.07
C VAL A 51 18.53 -2.07 6.33
N GLU A 52 18.54 -0.99 7.09
CA GLU A 52 17.38 -0.15 7.34
C GLU A 52 17.54 1.16 6.58
N GLY A 53 16.43 1.72 6.13
CA GLY A 53 16.41 3.00 5.44
C GLY A 53 15.03 3.60 5.34
N CYS A 54 15.00 4.82 4.82
CA CYS A 54 13.77 5.56 4.58
C CYS A 54 13.82 6.21 3.20
N ALA A 55 12.67 6.28 2.55
CA ALA A 55 12.51 6.92 1.24
C ALA A 55 11.17 7.64 1.14
N THR A 56 11.15 8.71 0.37
CA THR A 56 9.90 9.30 -0.13
C THR A 56 9.58 8.68 -1.48
N VAL A 57 8.34 8.23 -1.64
CA VAL A 57 7.84 7.63 -2.88
C VAL A 57 6.75 8.51 -3.46
N GLU A 58 6.85 8.80 -4.74
CA GLU A 58 5.86 9.53 -5.51
C GLU A 58 5.49 8.73 -6.76
N LYS A 59 4.20 8.57 -7.00
CA LYS A 59 3.66 7.93 -8.20
C LYS A 59 2.78 8.92 -8.94
N ALA A 60 3.08 9.13 -10.21
CA ALA A 60 2.31 9.97 -11.12
C ALA A 60 2.13 9.24 -12.46
N GLY A 61 0.93 8.73 -12.71
CA GLY A 61 0.66 7.86 -13.85
C GLY A 61 1.48 6.57 -13.80
N GLU A 62 2.32 6.36 -14.81
CA GLU A 62 3.20 5.20 -14.91
C GLU A 62 4.63 5.49 -14.42
N VAL A 63 4.86 6.68 -13.86
CA VAL A 63 6.18 7.07 -13.36
C VAL A 63 6.22 6.92 -11.84
N PHE A 64 7.25 6.23 -11.35
CA PHE A 64 7.62 6.12 -9.95
C PHE A 64 8.89 6.89 -9.67
N SER A 65 8.88 7.72 -8.63
CA SER A 65 10.07 8.38 -8.10
C SER A 65 10.27 7.93 -6.66
N ILE A 66 11.43 7.39 -6.35
CA ILE A 66 11.81 6.87 -5.03
C ILE A 66 13.08 7.59 -4.63
N THR A 67 13.00 8.48 -3.64
CA THR A 67 14.13 9.27 -3.16
C THR A 67 14.52 8.82 -1.76
N LEU A 68 15.74 8.33 -1.59
CA LEU A 68 16.25 7.93 -0.28
C LEU A 68 16.47 9.15 0.61
N THR A 69 15.98 9.06 1.85
CA THR A 69 16.16 10.05 2.90
C THR A 69 17.06 9.53 4.01
N GLU A 70 17.16 8.22 4.16
CA GLU A 70 18.06 7.51 5.06
C GLU A 70 18.63 6.26 4.39
N PRO A 71 19.86 5.86 4.71
CA PRO A 71 20.82 6.49 5.61
C PRO A 71 21.42 7.80 5.02
N GLU A 72 22.02 8.64 5.88
CA GLU A 72 22.56 9.96 5.48
C GLU A 72 23.49 9.92 4.26
N VAL A 73 24.29 8.87 4.13
CA VAL A 73 25.22 8.70 3.00
C VAL A 73 24.54 8.49 1.65
N LEU A 74 23.27 8.13 1.63
CA LEU A 74 22.44 7.92 0.44
C LEU A 74 21.34 8.97 0.29
N THR A 75 21.26 9.93 1.20
CA THR A 75 20.24 10.97 1.13
C THR A 75 20.29 11.72 -0.20
N GLY A 76 19.15 11.82 -0.87
CA GLY A 76 19.00 12.43 -2.18
C GLY A 76 19.32 11.52 -3.37
N LEU A 77 19.71 10.26 -3.13
CA LEU A 77 19.75 9.26 -4.18
C LEU A 77 18.31 8.94 -4.61
N ALA A 78 17.99 9.18 -5.86
CA ALA A 78 16.66 8.92 -6.39
C ALA A 78 16.69 7.89 -7.53
N PHE A 79 15.64 7.08 -7.59
CA PHE A 79 15.34 6.19 -8.70
C PHE A 79 14.05 6.68 -9.34
N VAL A 80 14.08 6.88 -10.65
CA VAL A 80 12.91 7.22 -11.46
C VAL A 80 12.66 6.08 -12.42
N LEU A 81 11.52 5.40 -12.25
CA LEU A 81 11.11 4.27 -13.07
C LEU A 81 9.88 4.69 -13.89
N GLY A 82 9.90 4.41 -15.18
CA GLY A 82 8.80 4.77 -16.06
C GLY A 82 8.86 4.05 -17.40
N PRO A 83 7.86 4.24 -18.24
CA PRO A 83 7.74 3.52 -19.53
C PRO A 83 8.84 3.86 -20.53
N GLU A 84 9.53 5.02 -20.35
CA GLU A 84 10.64 5.44 -21.21
C GLU A 84 12.00 4.93 -20.73
N GLY A 85 12.04 4.17 -19.63
CA GLY A 85 13.23 3.63 -18.99
C GLY A 85 13.36 4.06 -17.53
N SER A 86 14.44 3.61 -16.93
CA SER A 86 14.75 3.88 -15.53
C SER A 86 16.01 4.71 -15.40
N GLN A 87 16.02 5.60 -14.43
CA GLN A 87 17.14 6.49 -14.15
C GLN A 87 17.51 6.42 -12.66
N MET A 88 18.79 6.58 -12.38
CA MET A 88 19.33 6.82 -11.05
C MET A 88 19.91 8.25 -11.03
N ILE A 89 19.50 9.03 -10.03
CA ILE A 89 19.88 10.44 -9.91
C ILE A 89 20.56 10.64 -8.55
N TYR A 90 21.72 11.25 -8.55
CA TYR A 90 22.40 11.63 -7.31
C TYR A 90 23.12 12.99 -7.48
N GLY A 91 22.65 14.01 -6.80
CA GLY A 91 23.08 15.37 -7.01
C GLY A 91 22.82 15.82 -8.47
N ASP A 92 23.86 16.27 -9.16
CA ASP A 92 23.79 16.67 -10.57
C ASP A 92 24.03 15.50 -11.55
N THR A 93 24.25 14.28 -11.04
CA THR A 93 24.55 13.11 -11.85
C THR A 93 23.28 12.34 -12.17
N VAL A 94 23.00 12.13 -13.45
CA VAL A 94 21.92 11.29 -13.95
C VAL A 94 22.54 10.12 -14.69
N ILE A 95 22.16 8.91 -14.31
CA ILE A 95 22.59 7.68 -14.93
C ILE A 95 21.36 6.98 -15.49
N ASP A 96 21.31 6.82 -16.82
CA ASP A 96 20.27 6.02 -17.45
C ASP A 96 20.54 4.54 -17.20
N LEU A 97 19.57 3.89 -16.53
CA LEU A 97 19.60 2.47 -16.29
C LEU A 97 18.89 1.82 -17.48
N HIS A 98 19.65 1.06 -18.27
CA HIS A 98 19.08 0.32 -19.40
C HIS A 98 18.11 -0.74 -18.91
N ASP A 99 17.18 -1.13 -19.76
CA ASP A 99 16.22 -2.21 -19.47
C ASP A 99 16.93 -3.40 -18.82
N HIS A 100 16.39 -3.88 -17.70
CA HIS A 100 16.93 -4.97 -16.87
C HIS A 100 18.15 -4.64 -15.99
N THR A 101 18.55 -3.39 -15.84
CA THR A 101 19.63 -3.03 -14.91
C THR A 101 19.18 -3.05 -13.45
N ILE A 102 17.88 -2.77 -13.18
CA ILE A 102 17.31 -2.92 -11.84
C ILE A 102 16.83 -4.36 -11.69
N HIS A 103 17.45 -5.08 -10.74
CA HIS A 103 17.07 -6.45 -10.44
C HIS A 103 15.64 -6.47 -9.87
N GLU A 104 14.83 -7.47 -10.24
CA GLU A 104 13.43 -7.58 -9.82
C GLU A 104 13.27 -7.68 -8.29
N GLU A 105 14.30 -8.12 -7.58
CA GLU A 105 14.38 -8.19 -6.13
C GLU A 105 14.84 -6.87 -5.48
N ALA A 106 15.15 -5.84 -6.27
CA ALA A 106 15.51 -4.54 -5.73
C ALA A 106 14.28 -3.83 -5.15
N LEU A 107 14.48 -3.11 -4.05
CA LEU A 107 13.41 -2.36 -3.36
C LEU A 107 12.59 -1.50 -4.32
N ALA A 108 13.25 -0.81 -5.26
CA ALA A 108 12.59 0.07 -6.23
C ALA A 108 11.67 -0.72 -7.17
N ALA A 109 12.11 -1.87 -7.67
CA ALA A 109 11.32 -2.75 -8.53
C ALA A 109 10.13 -3.37 -7.79
N ILE A 110 10.32 -3.75 -6.52
CA ILE A 110 9.25 -4.29 -5.67
C ILE A 110 8.17 -3.22 -5.43
N LEU A 111 8.56 -2.00 -5.09
CA LEU A 111 7.61 -0.90 -4.90
C LEU A 111 6.86 -0.58 -6.19
N GLU A 112 7.57 -0.41 -7.30
CA GLU A 112 6.95 -0.18 -8.61
C GLU A 112 5.92 -1.28 -8.91
N ARG A 113 6.31 -2.55 -8.85
CA ARG A 113 5.44 -3.68 -9.15
C ARG A 113 4.20 -3.72 -8.26
N THR A 114 4.38 -3.51 -6.96
CA THR A 114 3.27 -3.49 -5.98
C THR A 114 2.23 -2.43 -6.34
N PHE A 115 2.67 -1.26 -6.75
CA PHE A 115 1.80 -0.13 -7.07
C PHE A 115 1.46 0.01 -8.56
N ALA A 116 2.04 -0.79 -9.45
CA ALA A 116 1.63 -0.90 -10.85
C ALA A 116 0.31 -1.66 -11.02
N GLY A 117 -0.01 -2.55 -10.07
CA GLY A 117 -1.28 -3.28 -10.03
C GLY A 117 -1.46 -4.27 -11.17
N THR A 118 -0.38 -4.79 -11.73
CA THR A 118 -0.39 -5.77 -12.83
C THR A 118 -0.78 -7.17 -12.37
N ASP A 119 -0.50 -7.50 -11.11
CA ASP A 119 -0.69 -8.84 -10.56
C ASP A 119 -2.13 -9.10 -10.12
N GLU A 120 -2.53 -10.39 -10.07
CA GLU A 120 -3.79 -10.81 -9.49
C GLU A 120 -3.66 -10.85 -7.95
N LEU A 121 -4.63 -10.23 -7.27
CA LEU A 121 -4.63 -10.11 -5.82
C LEU A 121 -5.58 -11.11 -5.17
N THR A 122 -5.06 -11.91 -4.25
CA THR A 122 -5.84 -12.69 -3.29
C THR A 122 -6.05 -11.86 -2.03
N VAL A 123 -7.31 -11.61 -1.66
CA VAL A 123 -7.64 -10.72 -0.55
C VAL A 123 -8.16 -11.53 0.63
N THR A 124 -7.54 -11.34 1.79
CA THR A 124 -7.96 -11.89 3.08
C THR A 124 -8.10 -10.79 4.13
N ARG A 125 -8.74 -11.08 5.26
CA ARG A 125 -8.87 -10.14 6.38
C ARG A 125 -8.38 -10.80 7.65
N GLN A 126 -7.58 -10.07 8.39
CA GLN A 126 -7.04 -10.55 9.65
C GLN A 126 -6.79 -9.38 10.61
N ASN A 127 -7.32 -9.47 11.82
CA ASN A 127 -7.04 -8.54 12.93
C ASN A 127 -7.25 -7.05 12.61
N GLY A 128 -8.28 -6.70 11.83
CA GLY A 128 -8.57 -5.31 11.46
C GLY A 128 -7.72 -4.76 10.32
N SER A 129 -7.00 -5.64 9.62
CA SER A 129 -6.25 -5.33 8.42
C SER A 129 -6.75 -6.14 7.23
N ILE A 130 -6.59 -5.58 6.05
CA ILE A 130 -6.82 -6.26 4.78
C ILE A 130 -5.46 -6.67 4.24
N LEU A 131 -5.33 -7.94 3.91
CA LEU A 131 -4.13 -8.52 3.32
C LEU A 131 -4.39 -8.80 1.85
N ALA A 132 -3.67 -8.15 0.96
CA ALA A 132 -3.72 -8.36 -0.47
C ALA A 132 -2.40 -9.00 -0.92
N THR A 133 -2.45 -10.30 -1.22
CA THR A 133 -1.27 -11.09 -1.60
C THR A 133 -1.27 -11.33 -3.10
N ALA A 134 -0.11 -11.19 -3.72
CA ALA A 134 0.13 -11.54 -5.12
C ALA A 134 1.35 -12.44 -5.25
N ASP A 135 1.27 -13.35 -6.24
CA ASP A 135 2.36 -14.22 -6.63
C ASP A 135 3.05 -13.65 -7.87
N CYS A 136 4.34 -13.45 -7.77
CA CYS A 136 5.21 -13.09 -8.90
C CYS A 136 6.08 -14.29 -9.28
N THR A 137 6.82 -14.17 -10.38
CA THR A 137 7.69 -15.24 -10.86
C THR A 137 8.81 -15.57 -9.87
N PHE A 138 9.30 -14.59 -9.11
CA PHE A 138 10.50 -14.70 -8.27
C PHE A 138 10.21 -14.63 -6.77
N PHE A 139 9.09 -14.02 -6.37
CA PHE A 139 8.68 -13.87 -4.98
C PHE A 139 7.16 -13.70 -4.88
N HIS A 140 6.63 -13.81 -3.70
CA HIS A 140 5.29 -13.31 -3.42
C HIS A 140 5.34 -12.14 -2.45
N TYR A 141 4.42 -11.20 -2.62
CA TYR A 141 4.33 -10.05 -1.74
C TYR A 141 2.93 -9.92 -1.14
N THR A 142 2.87 -9.33 0.03
CA THR A 142 1.61 -9.01 0.69
C THR A 142 1.56 -7.52 0.98
N VAL A 143 0.54 -6.85 0.46
CA VAL A 143 0.20 -5.49 0.86
C VAL A 143 -0.77 -5.55 2.02
N ILE A 144 -0.44 -4.86 3.10
CA ILE A 144 -1.29 -4.69 4.27
C ILE A 144 -1.98 -3.34 4.14
N LEU A 145 -3.33 -3.35 4.18
CA LEU A 145 -4.13 -2.14 4.12
C LEU A 145 -4.94 -1.97 5.41
N SER A 146 -5.14 -0.73 5.82
CA SER A 146 -6.04 -0.39 6.91
C SER A 146 -7.49 -0.69 6.52
N GLU A 147 -8.25 -1.38 7.36
CA GLU A 147 -9.71 -1.56 7.16
C GLU A 147 -10.48 -0.24 7.25
N GLU A 148 -9.97 0.73 7.99
CA GLU A 148 -10.63 2.01 8.22
C GLU A 148 -10.53 2.94 6.99
N THR A 149 -9.31 3.05 6.43
CA THR A 149 -9.02 3.99 5.34
C THR A 149 -8.95 3.32 3.98
N GLY A 150 -8.70 2.01 3.93
CA GLY A 150 -8.41 1.28 2.70
C GLY A 150 -7.04 1.58 2.10
N TYR A 151 -6.20 2.36 2.79
CA TYR A 151 -4.87 2.73 2.31
C TYR A 151 -3.81 1.72 2.74
N PRO A 152 -2.75 1.54 1.94
CA PRO A 152 -1.64 0.65 2.30
C PRO A 152 -0.89 1.20 3.52
N THR A 153 -0.51 0.30 4.41
CA THR A 153 0.25 0.58 5.63
C THR A 153 1.57 -0.19 5.69
N ALA A 154 1.68 -1.27 4.93
CA ALA A 154 2.93 -2.01 4.80
C ALA A 154 2.95 -2.87 3.53
N VAL A 155 4.16 -3.25 3.11
CA VAL A 155 4.43 -4.30 2.09
C VAL A 155 5.44 -5.27 2.69
N SER A 156 5.17 -6.56 2.57
CA SER A 156 6.05 -7.63 3.05
C SER A 156 6.41 -8.58 1.91
N VAL A 157 7.68 -8.92 1.79
CA VAL A 157 8.24 -9.92 0.86
C VAL A 157 9.13 -10.87 1.65
N PRO A 158 8.54 -11.90 2.28
CA PRO A 158 9.25 -12.77 3.22
C PRO A 158 10.46 -13.49 2.64
N GLU A 159 10.41 -13.92 1.37
CA GLU A 159 11.51 -14.63 0.72
C GLU A 159 12.77 -13.78 0.57
N LEU A 160 12.60 -12.47 0.48
CA LEU A 160 13.69 -11.52 0.35
C LEU A 160 14.04 -10.83 1.67
N SER A 161 13.36 -11.21 2.78
CA SER A 161 13.49 -10.54 4.08
C SER A 161 13.28 -9.02 3.96
N ILE A 162 12.27 -8.61 3.18
CA ILE A 162 11.92 -7.22 2.96
C ILE A 162 10.62 -6.92 3.69
N GLU A 163 10.67 -5.90 4.55
CA GLU A 163 9.52 -5.26 5.17
C GLU A 163 9.56 -3.77 4.88
N ILE A 164 8.44 -3.22 4.43
CA ILE A 164 8.28 -1.80 4.13
C ILE A 164 7.08 -1.29 4.91
N LEU A 165 7.29 -0.36 5.82
CA LEU A 165 6.22 0.36 6.50
C LEU A 165 5.89 1.63 5.71
N ILE A 166 4.60 1.89 5.52
CA ILE A 166 4.10 3.02 4.75
C ILE A 166 3.43 3.99 5.70
N SER A 167 3.89 5.22 5.70
CA SER A 167 3.32 6.35 6.44
C SER A 167 3.03 7.52 5.50
N ASP A 168 2.26 8.48 5.98
CA ASP A 168 1.91 9.72 5.27
C ASP A 168 1.31 9.48 3.86
N TYR A 169 0.61 8.37 3.68
CA TYR A 169 0.01 8.03 2.39
C TYR A 169 -1.03 9.08 1.98
N THR A 170 -0.79 9.71 0.84
CA THR A 170 -1.63 10.76 0.27
C THR A 170 -1.99 10.42 -1.17
N PRO A 171 -3.25 10.08 -1.48
CA PRO A 171 -3.69 9.88 -2.86
C PRO A 171 -3.73 11.23 -3.59
N ALA A 172 -3.22 11.28 -4.81
CA ALA A 172 -3.35 12.45 -5.66
C ALA A 172 -4.81 12.57 -6.12
N GLY A 173 -5.50 13.63 -5.72
CA GLY A 173 -6.87 13.91 -6.16
C GLY A 173 -7.95 13.90 -5.08
N GLY A 174 -7.56 13.89 -3.80
CA GLY A 174 -8.49 14.10 -2.68
C GLY A 174 -9.22 12.83 -2.23
N THR A 175 -9.74 12.89 -1.05
CA THR A 175 -10.54 11.88 -0.33
C THR A 175 -11.50 11.08 -1.21
N LEU A 176 -11.48 9.77 -1.02
CA LEU A 176 -12.49 8.82 -1.49
C LEU A 176 -13.90 9.18 -0.96
#